data_1f6ad8366b2c463c41c5cdc6c1d1982a
#
_entry.id   1f6ad8366b2c463c41c5cdc6c1d1982a
#
_cell.length_a   1.000
_cell.length_b   1.000
_cell.length_c   1.000
_cell.angle_alpha   90.00
_cell.angle_beta   90.00
_cell.angle_gamma   90.00
#
_symmetry.space_group_name_H-M   'P 1'
#
loop_
_entity.id
_entity.type
_entity.pdbx_description
1 polymer ?
#
loop_
_entity_poly.entity_id
_entity_poly.type
_entity_poly.pdbx_seq_one_letter_code
_entity_poly.pdbx_strand_id
1 'polypeptide(L)'
;QGGSDVRANITTAVADDEVPGFTYRLVGHKWFCSAPMCDAFLVLAKSRGGLSCFLMPRVLSDGRHNAMHLARLKDKLGNRSNASAEIELHGALAFLVGEEGRGVRTIVDMVNCTRLDCVTGSAALMRQALVQAVHHARHRHAFGSRLVEQPLMANVLADLALESEAATSLMVRLAGAADQAEGDEQEERLRRIGTAVGKYWVCKRTPPMVAEALECLGGNGYVEESVMPRLLREAPLNSIWEGSGNVNALDVLRAAAKEPGVVDALFGELGQAAGGDRRLDDHVGALRKELDHGTDLEYRARRLVEAMALALQGSLLVRFAPTAVADAFCASRLGGDGGHAFGTLPSGVDCSAVLERAAPGL
;
A
#
# COMPACT_ATOMS: atom_id res chain seq x y z
N GLN A 1 0.71 -15.65 -16.17
CA GLN A 1 -0.43 -16.44 -15.75
C GLN A 1 -0.55 -16.45 -14.25
N GLY A 2 -1.73 -16.67 -13.74
CA GLY A 2 -2.00 -16.70 -12.32
C GLY A 2 -2.45 -15.35 -11.78
N GLY A 3 -1.61 -14.33 -11.76
CA GLY A 3 -1.93 -13.07 -11.10
C GLY A 3 -2.39 -13.31 -9.67
N SER A 4 -3.52 -12.73 -9.26
CA SER A 4 -4.10 -12.94 -7.92
C SER A 4 -4.56 -14.38 -7.67
N ASP A 5 -4.96 -15.14 -8.71
CA ASP A 5 -5.22 -16.57 -8.61
C ASP A 5 -3.94 -17.37 -8.89
N VAL A 6 -3.06 -17.43 -7.90
CA VAL A 6 -1.76 -18.14 -8.01
C VAL A 6 -1.91 -19.63 -8.27
N ARG A 7 -3.07 -20.24 -7.96
CA ARG A 7 -3.33 -21.68 -8.21
C ARG A 7 -3.55 -21.97 -9.69
N ALA A 8 -3.96 -20.98 -10.46
CA ALA A 8 -4.08 -21.05 -11.92
C ALA A 8 -2.72 -21.03 -12.64
N ASN A 9 -1.60 -20.87 -11.92
CA ASN A 9 -0.25 -20.93 -12.49
C ASN A 9 -0.03 -22.26 -13.21
N ILE A 10 0.47 -22.21 -14.45
CA ILE A 10 0.75 -23.40 -15.29
C ILE A 10 2.24 -23.66 -15.49
N THR A 11 3.13 -22.81 -14.95
CA THR A 11 4.57 -23.08 -14.94
C THR A 11 4.82 -24.38 -14.19
N THR A 12 5.59 -25.28 -14.76
CA THR A 12 5.95 -26.58 -14.18
C THR A 12 7.37 -26.58 -13.65
N ALA A 13 7.62 -27.42 -12.65
CA ALA A 13 8.93 -27.71 -12.10
C ALA A 13 9.15 -29.22 -12.13
N VAL A 14 10.17 -29.65 -12.86
CA VAL A 14 10.58 -31.05 -12.96
C VAL A 14 11.85 -31.24 -12.15
N ALA A 15 11.87 -32.25 -11.29
CA ALA A 15 13.07 -32.57 -10.49
C ALA A 15 14.28 -32.82 -11.40
N ASP A 16 15.43 -32.28 -11.00
CA ASP A 16 16.70 -32.49 -11.63
C ASP A 16 17.55 -33.49 -10.81
N ASP A 17 18.28 -34.33 -11.46
CA ASP A 17 19.06 -35.40 -10.82
C ASP A 17 20.35 -34.88 -10.17
N GLU A 18 20.77 -33.62 -10.39
CA GLU A 18 22.00 -33.06 -9.80
C GLU A 18 21.98 -33.12 -8.25
N VAL A 19 20.89 -32.70 -7.62
CA VAL A 19 20.63 -32.88 -6.19
C VAL A 19 19.16 -33.25 -6.02
N PRO A 20 18.83 -34.56 -5.88
CA PRO A 20 17.46 -35.01 -5.79
C PRO A 20 16.66 -34.32 -4.64
N GLY A 21 15.47 -33.85 -4.99
CA GLY A 21 14.58 -33.16 -4.03
C GLY A 21 14.92 -31.69 -3.76
N PHE A 22 16.00 -31.16 -4.30
CA PHE A 22 16.44 -29.78 -4.12
C PHE A 22 16.53 -28.99 -5.43
N THR A 23 17.04 -29.59 -6.51
CA THR A 23 17.20 -28.98 -7.83
C THR A 23 16.04 -29.32 -8.76
N TYR A 24 15.59 -28.33 -9.52
CA TYR A 24 14.47 -28.44 -10.45
C TYR A 24 14.74 -27.67 -11.74
N ARG A 25 14.07 -28.09 -12.82
CA ARG A 25 14.02 -27.40 -14.10
C ARG A 25 12.63 -26.78 -14.28
N LEU A 26 12.58 -25.45 -14.40
CA LEU A 26 11.35 -24.71 -14.59
C LEU A 26 11.03 -24.54 -16.07
N VAL A 27 9.78 -24.82 -16.44
CA VAL A 27 9.28 -24.64 -17.81
C VAL A 27 7.96 -23.87 -17.76
N GLY A 28 7.84 -22.80 -18.54
CA GLY A 28 6.62 -22.02 -18.64
C GLY A 28 6.85 -20.55 -18.91
N HIS A 29 5.75 -19.82 -18.92
CA HIS A 29 5.69 -18.39 -19.20
C HIS A 29 5.33 -17.59 -17.96
N LYS A 30 5.97 -16.43 -17.75
CA LYS A 30 5.58 -15.45 -16.76
C LYS A 30 5.20 -14.14 -17.46
N TRP A 31 3.94 -13.73 -17.31
CA TRP A 31 3.40 -12.51 -17.91
C TRP A 31 4.02 -11.24 -17.34
N PHE A 32 4.37 -11.24 -16.05
CA PHE A 32 5.15 -10.21 -15.39
C PHE A 32 6.36 -10.82 -14.67
N CYS A 33 7.54 -10.38 -15.03
CA CYS A 33 8.77 -10.51 -14.27
C CYS A 33 9.25 -9.10 -13.97
N SER A 34 9.05 -8.64 -12.73
CA SER A 34 9.54 -7.34 -12.29
C SER A 34 11.04 -7.38 -12.11
N ALA A 35 11.75 -6.32 -12.55
CA ALA A 35 13.19 -6.22 -12.44
C ALA A 35 13.96 -7.47 -12.99
N PRO A 36 13.81 -7.83 -14.28
CA PRO A 36 14.43 -9.02 -14.86
C PRO A 36 15.97 -8.99 -14.85
N MET A 37 16.58 -7.86 -14.49
CA MET A 37 18.02 -7.68 -14.28
C MET A 37 18.50 -8.14 -12.91
N CYS A 38 17.63 -8.51 -11.98
CA CYS A 38 18.02 -9.04 -10.66
C CYS A 38 18.81 -10.33 -10.79
N ASP A 39 19.66 -10.61 -9.81
CA ASP A 39 20.53 -11.79 -9.80
C ASP A 39 19.78 -13.09 -9.51
N ALA A 40 18.66 -13.00 -8.78
CA ALA A 40 17.83 -14.14 -8.45
C ALA A 40 16.35 -13.76 -8.35
N PHE A 41 15.47 -14.77 -8.48
CA PHE A 41 14.02 -14.63 -8.47
C PHE A 41 13.38 -15.70 -7.59
N LEU A 42 12.38 -15.31 -6.79
CA LEU A 42 11.45 -16.27 -6.22
C LEU A 42 10.33 -16.56 -7.23
N VAL A 43 10.18 -17.82 -7.59
CA VAL A 43 9.25 -18.26 -8.63
C VAL A 43 8.32 -19.33 -8.09
N LEU A 44 7.01 -19.16 -8.29
CA LEU A 44 6.04 -20.21 -8.05
C LEU A 44 5.88 -21.09 -9.30
N ALA A 45 6.00 -22.40 -9.12
CA ALA A 45 5.79 -23.40 -10.17
C ALA A 45 5.15 -24.67 -9.60
N LYS A 46 4.46 -25.44 -10.45
CA LYS A 46 3.84 -26.73 -10.08
C LYS A 46 4.87 -27.83 -10.19
N SER A 47 5.24 -28.42 -9.08
CA SER A 47 6.00 -29.65 -8.98
C SER A 47 5.07 -30.85 -8.76
N ARG A 48 5.63 -32.04 -8.56
CA ARG A 48 4.87 -33.26 -8.26
C ARG A 48 4.04 -33.14 -6.96
N GLY A 49 4.60 -32.45 -5.94
CA GLY A 49 3.93 -32.21 -4.66
C GLY A 49 2.94 -31.05 -4.68
N GLY A 50 2.83 -30.31 -5.78
CA GLY A 50 1.91 -29.17 -5.91
C GLY A 50 2.61 -27.84 -6.18
N LEU A 51 1.93 -26.73 -5.90
CA LEU A 51 2.48 -25.40 -6.11
C LEU A 51 3.57 -25.10 -5.08
N SER A 52 4.81 -24.96 -5.56
CA SER A 52 6.03 -24.83 -4.75
C SER A 52 6.76 -23.54 -5.06
N CYS A 53 7.59 -23.07 -4.13
CA CYS A 53 8.43 -21.88 -4.28
C CYS A 53 9.85 -22.27 -4.63
N PHE A 54 10.45 -21.58 -5.60
CA PHE A 54 11.79 -21.86 -6.08
C PHE A 54 12.63 -20.59 -6.12
N LEU A 55 13.90 -20.69 -5.73
CA LEU A 55 14.91 -19.68 -5.98
C LEU A 55 15.56 -19.98 -7.34
N MET A 56 15.40 -19.07 -8.29
CA MET A 56 15.95 -19.20 -9.65
C MET A 56 17.03 -18.12 -9.85
N PRO A 57 18.31 -18.50 -9.97
CA PRO A 57 19.38 -17.55 -10.28
C PRO A 57 19.30 -17.13 -11.75
N ARG A 58 19.66 -15.87 -12.05
CA ARG A 58 19.79 -15.37 -13.42
C ARG A 58 21.05 -15.90 -14.10
N VAL A 59 22.14 -16.00 -13.35
CA VAL A 59 23.44 -16.52 -13.80
C VAL A 59 23.79 -17.73 -12.95
N LEU A 60 24.21 -18.80 -13.59
CA LEU A 60 24.62 -20.05 -12.94
C LEU A 60 26.06 -19.94 -12.37
N SER A 61 26.41 -20.86 -11.48
CA SER A 61 27.72 -20.88 -10.82
C SER A 61 28.92 -21.02 -11.79
N ASP A 62 28.68 -21.54 -12.98
CA ASP A 62 29.70 -21.66 -14.05
C ASP A 62 29.78 -20.42 -14.95
N GLY A 63 29.03 -19.34 -14.62
CA GLY A 63 29.00 -18.08 -15.35
C GLY A 63 28.05 -18.05 -16.55
N ARG A 64 27.38 -19.14 -16.89
CA ARG A 64 26.37 -19.16 -17.95
C ARG A 64 25.09 -18.52 -17.52
N HIS A 65 24.39 -17.85 -18.45
CA HIS A 65 23.01 -17.40 -18.20
C HIS A 65 22.08 -18.61 -18.05
N ASN A 66 21.20 -18.52 -17.06
CA ASN A 66 20.15 -19.51 -16.89
C ASN A 66 19.16 -19.46 -18.07
N ALA A 67 18.41 -20.55 -18.30
CA ALA A 67 17.47 -20.68 -19.42
C ALA A 67 16.18 -19.86 -19.19
N MET A 68 16.37 -18.56 -18.92
CA MET A 68 15.35 -17.53 -18.79
C MET A 68 15.48 -16.57 -19.98
N HIS A 69 14.46 -16.52 -20.83
CA HIS A 69 14.45 -15.70 -22.02
C HIS A 69 13.48 -14.53 -21.87
N LEU A 70 13.96 -13.30 -22.08
CA LEU A 70 13.13 -12.11 -22.13
C LEU A 70 12.41 -12.06 -23.48
N ALA A 71 11.08 -12.15 -23.47
CA ALA A 71 10.28 -12.04 -24.69
C ALA A 71 10.11 -10.57 -25.09
N ARG A 72 9.77 -9.70 -24.12
CA ARG A 72 9.71 -8.25 -24.31
C ARG A 72 9.65 -7.50 -22.97
N LEU A 73 9.95 -6.22 -23.01
CA LEU A 73 9.66 -5.29 -21.92
C LEU A 73 8.24 -4.74 -22.06
N LYS A 74 7.58 -4.52 -20.92
CA LYS A 74 6.25 -3.91 -20.87
C LYS A 74 6.32 -2.41 -21.14
N ASP A 75 5.47 -1.90 -22.02
CA ASP A 75 5.17 -0.47 -22.09
C ASP A 75 4.10 -0.17 -21.04
N LYS A 76 4.45 0.58 -20.00
CA LYS A 76 3.64 0.79 -18.81
C LYS A 76 3.21 2.24 -18.67
N LEU A 77 2.11 2.47 -17.95
CA LEU A 77 1.63 3.80 -17.58
C LEU A 77 2.69 4.58 -16.78
N GLY A 78 3.23 3.96 -15.75
CA GLY A 78 4.26 4.49 -14.84
C GLY A 78 5.30 3.43 -14.49
N ASN A 79 6.12 3.70 -13.45
CA ASN A 79 7.21 2.82 -13.00
C ASN A 79 8.15 2.43 -14.16
N ARG A 80 8.43 3.38 -15.04
CA ARG A 80 9.21 3.15 -16.28
C ARG A 80 10.71 2.99 -16.01
N SER A 81 11.18 3.47 -14.85
CA SER A 81 12.56 3.25 -14.39
C SER A 81 12.83 1.80 -13.98
N ASN A 82 11.79 1.05 -13.65
CA ASN A 82 11.89 -0.38 -13.37
C ASN A 82 11.48 -1.17 -14.61
N ALA A 83 12.40 -1.95 -15.18
CA ALA A 83 12.10 -2.85 -16.28
C ALA A 83 11.16 -3.96 -15.79
N SER A 84 10.04 -4.15 -16.49
CA SER A 84 9.14 -5.29 -16.29
C SER A 84 9.05 -6.05 -17.59
N ALA A 85 9.28 -7.37 -17.55
CA ALA A 85 9.36 -8.20 -18.74
C ALA A 85 8.29 -9.29 -18.74
N GLU A 86 8.02 -9.81 -19.95
CA GLU A 86 7.49 -11.15 -20.15
C GLU A 86 8.68 -12.09 -20.32
N ILE A 87 8.65 -13.23 -19.66
CA ILE A 87 9.73 -14.20 -19.72
C ILE A 87 9.24 -15.61 -20.05
N GLU A 88 10.07 -16.34 -20.79
CA GLU A 88 9.92 -17.77 -21.04
C GLU A 88 11.02 -18.54 -20.29
N LEU A 89 10.62 -19.63 -19.63
CA LEU A 89 11.50 -20.54 -18.92
C LEU A 89 11.59 -21.85 -19.71
N HIS A 90 12.79 -22.16 -20.20
CA HIS A 90 13.05 -23.34 -21.03
C HIS A 90 13.95 -24.34 -20.30
N GLY A 91 13.51 -24.82 -19.15
CA GLY A 91 14.32 -25.68 -18.29
C GLY A 91 15.28 -24.88 -17.41
N ALA A 92 14.84 -23.69 -16.95
CA ALA A 92 15.65 -22.85 -16.06
C ALA A 92 15.94 -23.58 -14.74
N LEU A 93 17.22 -23.66 -14.34
CA LEU A 93 17.64 -24.25 -13.08
C LEU A 93 17.12 -23.43 -11.91
N ALA A 94 16.55 -24.12 -10.93
CA ALA A 94 16.05 -23.49 -9.72
C ALA A 94 16.17 -24.44 -8.51
N PHE A 95 16.14 -23.84 -7.32
CA PHE A 95 16.29 -24.55 -6.06
C PHE A 95 15.01 -24.45 -5.27
N LEU A 96 14.53 -25.57 -4.71
CA LEU A 96 13.34 -25.57 -3.86
C LEU A 96 13.57 -24.72 -2.60
N VAL A 97 12.62 -23.84 -2.29
CA VAL A 97 12.59 -23.04 -1.05
C VAL A 97 11.42 -23.50 -0.20
N GLY A 98 11.70 -23.91 1.02
CA GLY A 98 10.71 -24.48 1.92
C GLY A 98 10.25 -25.87 1.52
N GLU A 99 8.99 -26.21 1.82
CA GLU A 99 8.41 -27.52 1.56
C GLU A 99 7.72 -27.58 0.20
N GLU A 100 7.89 -28.69 -0.51
CA GLU A 100 7.19 -28.95 -1.78
C GLU A 100 5.66 -28.94 -1.58
N GLY A 101 4.94 -28.28 -2.49
CA GLY A 101 3.49 -28.12 -2.40
C GLY A 101 3.02 -26.98 -1.47
N ARG A 102 3.93 -26.31 -0.76
CA ARG A 102 3.62 -25.20 0.19
C ARG A 102 4.11 -23.83 -0.28
N GLY A 103 4.33 -23.67 -1.58
CA GLY A 103 4.96 -22.48 -2.16
C GLY A 103 4.25 -21.17 -1.82
N VAL A 104 2.91 -21.14 -1.72
CA VAL A 104 2.18 -19.92 -1.33
C VAL A 104 2.51 -19.51 0.10
N ARG A 105 2.58 -20.46 1.03
CA ARG A 105 2.95 -20.19 2.42
C ARG A 105 4.38 -19.66 2.52
N THR A 106 5.29 -20.24 1.76
CA THR A 106 6.69 -19.84 1.74
C THR A 106 6.89 -18.43 1.21
N ILE A 107 6.15 -18.02 0.18
CA ILE A 107 6.34 -16.70 -0.45
C ILE A 107 5.58 -15.57 0.26
N VAL A 108 4.62 -15.89 1.13
CA VAL A 108 3.76 -14.89 1.81
C VAL A 108 4.57 -13.97 2.71
N ASP A 109 5.63 -14.45 3.34
CA ASP A 109 6.47 -13.60 4.20
C ASP A 109 7.11 -12.45 3.41
N MET A 110 7.67 -12.76 2.23
CA MET A 110 8.17 -11.74 1.31
C MET A 110 7.05 -10.80 0.84
N VAL A 111 5.87 -11.35 0.51
CA VAL A 111 4.72 -10.54 0.06
C VAL A 111 4.25 -9.57 1.15
N ASN A 112 4.31 -9.95 2.43
CA ASN A 112 3.94 -9.04 3.52
C ASN A 112 4.93 -7.86 3.63
N CYS A 113 6.23 -8.10 3.42
CA CYS A 113 7.22 -7.02 3.35
C CYS A 113 6.94 -6.08 2.18
N THR A 114 6.74 -6.62 0.98
CA THR A 114 6.46 -5.80 -0.22
C THR A 114 5.11 -5.07 -0.16
N ARG A 115 4.14 -5.57 0.59
CA ARG A 115 2.89 -4.83 0.89
C ARG A 115 3.16 -3.60 1.77
N LEU A 116 4.02 -3.71 2.76
CA LEU A 116 4.45 -2.57 3.57
C LEU A 116 5.21 -1.55 2.71
N ASP A 117 6.07 -2.01 1.79
CA ASP A 117 6.72 -1.15 0.80
C ASP A 117 5.71 -0.40 -0.08
N CYS A 118 4.59 -1.04 -0.46
CA CYS A 118 3.52 -0.36 -1.19
C CYS A 118 2.88 0.77 -0.36
N VAL A 119 2.68 0.58 0.94
CA VAL A 119 2.17 1.62 1.86
C VAL A 119 3.17 2.76 1.94
N THR A 120 4.45 2.45 2.13
CA THR A 120 5.56 3.41 2.24
C THR A 120 5.69 4.23 0.96
N GLY A 121 5.76 3.57 -0.19
CA GLY A 121 5.86 4.24 -1.50
C GLY A 121 4.64 5.13 -1.80
N SER A 122 3.45 4.70 -1.39
CA SER A 122 2.22 5.49 -1.56
C SER A 122 2.21 6.73 -0.67
N ALA A 123 2.56 6.60 0.61
CA ALA A 123 2.69 7.74 1.52
C ALA A 123 3.76 8.74 1.03
N ALA A 124 4.88 8.24 0.50
CA ALA A 124 5.93 9.07 -0.10
C ALA A 124 5.45 9.83 -1.35
N LEU A 125 4.67 9.18 -2.23
CA LEU A 125 4.06 9.85 -3.40
C LEU A 125 3.09 10.95 -2.98
N MET A 126 2.23 10.69 -1.98
CA MET A 126 1.33 11.69 -1.41
C MET A 126 2.11 12.88 -0.86
N ARG A 127 3.14 12.62 -0.07
CA ARG A 127 3.99 13.68 0.51
C ARG A 127 4.69 14.50 -0.57
N GLN A 128 5.24 13.87 -1.58
CA GLN A 128 5.89 14.56 -2.68
C GLN A 128 4.92 15.44 -3.48
N ALA A 129 3.72 14.94 -3.78
CA ALA A 129 2.69 15.69 -4.47
C ALA A 129 2.23 16.91 -3.65
N LEU A 130 1.99 16.73 -2.34
CA LEU A 130 1.64 17.81 -1.42
C LEU A 130 2.72 18.91 -1.39
N VAL A 131 4.01 18.53 -1.29
CA VAL A 131 5.13 19.48 -1.28
C VAL A 131 5.13 20.35 -2.53
N GLN A 132 4.91 19.75 -3.70
CA GLN A 132 4.84 20.50 -4.97
C GLN A 132 3.64 21.48 -4.98
N ALA A 133 2.46 21.02 -4.54
CA ALA A 133 1.26 21.85 -4.52
C ALA A 133 1.38 23.02 -3.53
N VAL A 134 1.86 22.77 -2.32
CA VAL A 134 2.07 23.80 -1.28
C VAL A 134 3.14 24.79 -1.73
N HIS A 135 4.27 24.32 -2.28
CA HIS A 135 5.32 25.19 -2.80
C HIS A 135 4.77 26.11 -3.89
N HIS A 136 4.08 25.55 -4.89
CA HIS A 136 3.48 26.34 -5.95
C HIS A 136 2.51 27.39 -5.40
N ALA A 137 1.59 27.00 -4.53
CA ALA A 137 0.57 27.91 -3.99
C ALA A 137 1.16 29.05 -3.13
N ARG A 138 2.29 28.82 -2.46
CA ARG A 138 3.00 29.86 -1.69
C ARG A 138 3.71 30.90 -2.54
N HIS A 139 4.08 30.57 -3.78
CA HIS A 139 4.84 31.47 -4.65
C HIS A 139 4.00 32.04 -5.80
N ARG A 140 2.92 31.36 -6.19
CA ARG A 140 2.06 31.81 -7.29
C ARG A 140 1.05 32.85 -6.82
N HIS A 141 1.08 34.02 -7.44
CA HIS A 141 0.09 35.09 -7.28
C HIS A 141 -0.97 35.02 -8.38
N ALA A 142 -2.24 35.06 -7.99
CA ALA A 142 -3.39 35.20 -8.88
C ALA A 142 -4.53 35.84 -8.11
N PHE A 143 -5.44 36.52 -8.78
CA PHE A 143 -6.61 37.19 -8.17
C PHE A 143 -6.25 38.15 -7.02
N GLY A 144 -5.09 38.81 -7.11
CA GLY A 144 -4.65 39.84 -6.17
C GLY A 144 -3.86 39.37 -4.95
N SER A 145 -3.72 38.06 -4.72
CA SER A 145 -2.95 37.48 -3.59
C SER A 145 -2.25 36.17 -3.98
N ARG A 146 -1.46 35.62 -3.05
CA ARG A 146 -0.89 34.27 -3.26
C ARG A 146 -2.00 33.23 -3.24
N LEU A 147 -1.85 32.13 -4.00
CA LEU A 147 -2.86 31.08 -4.06
C LEU A 147 -3.15 30.48 -2.67
N VAL A 148 -2.10 30.28 -1.85
CA VAL A 148 -2.25 29.75 -0.49
C VAL A 148 -3.11 30.62 0.44
N GLU A 149 -3.27 31.90 0.13
CA GLU A 149 -4.09 32.86 0.88
C GLU A 149 -5.56 32.85 0.44
N GLN A 150 -5.86 32.19 -0.69
CA GLN A 150 -7.24 32.03 -1.17
C GLN A 150 -7.97 31.00 -0.31
N PRO A 151 -9.16 31.30 0.26
CA PRO A 151 -9.83 30.39 1.18
C PRO A 151 -10.08 28.97 0.62
N LEU A 152 -10.51 28.86 -0.64
CA LEU A 152 -10.74 27.55 -1.28
C LEU A 152 -9.44 26.78 -1.47
N MET A 153 -8.37 27.43 -1.93
CA MET A 153 -7.06 26.78 -2.09
C MET A 153 -6.48 26.35 -0.73
N ALA A 154 -6.63 27.18 0.30
CA ALA A 154 -6.20 26.85 1.66
C ALA A 154 -6.93 25.59 2.17
N ASN A 155 -8.24 25.46 1.92
CA ASN A 155 -9.03 24.29 2.28
C ASN A 155 -8.55 23.04 1.53
N VAL A 156 -8.36 23.12 0.21
CA VAL A 156 -7.82 22.00 -0.59
C VAL A 156 -6.46 21.54 -0.07
N LEU A 157 -5.52 22.45 0.08
CA LEU A 157 -4.16 22.13 0.51
C LEU A 157 -4.13 21.56 1.94
N ALA A 158 -4.96 22.09 2.86
CA ALA A 158 -5.08 21.55 4.21
C ALA A 158 -5.66 20.15 4.20
N ASP A 159 -6.65 19.86 3.37
CA ASP A 159 -7.24 18.53 3.22
C ASP A 159 -6.24 17.52 2.68
N LEU A 160 -5.44 17.90 1.65
CA LEU A 160 -4.33 17.09 1.15
C LEU A 160 -3.24 16.87 2.23
N ALA A 161 -2.99 17.87 3.06
CA ALA A 161 -2.03 17.75 4.16
C ALA A 161 -2.49 16.74 5.22
N LEU A 162 -3.76 16.74 5.60
CA LEU A 162 -4.35 15.75 6.50
C LEU A 162 -4.24 14.34 5.94
N GLU A 163 -4.54 14.16 4.67
CA GLU A 163 -4.46 12.85 4.01
C GLU A 163 -3.01 12.32 4.01
N SER A 164 -2.03 13.17 3.68
CA SER A 164 -0.61 12.81 3.68
C SER A 164 -0.09 12.50 5.08
N GLU A 165 -0.45 13.26 6.10
CA GLU A 165 -0.01 13.05 7.47
C GLU A 165 -0.62 11.76 8.06
N ALA A 166 -1.90 11.53 7.81
CA ALA A 166 -2.59 10.30 8.22
C ALA A 166 -1.98 9.05 7.56
N ALA A 167 -1.65 9.12 6.26
CA ALA A 167 -1.00 8.03 5.55
C ALA A 167 0.42 7.77 6.10
N THR A 168 1.19 8.83 6.38
CA THR A 168 2.55 8.73 6.93
C THR A 168 2.53 8.16 8.35
N SER A 169 1.62 8.62 9.21
CA SER A 169 1.49 8.11 10.58
C SER A 169 1.15 6.63 10.60
N LEU A 170 0.21 6.20 9.75
CA LEU A 170 -0.13 4.78 9.61
C LEU A 170 1.06 3.97 9.09
N MET A 171 1.77 4.45 8.06
CA MET A 171 2.95 3.79 7.52
C MET A 171 4.03 3.59 8.59
N VAL A 172 4.36 4.63 9.36
CA VAL A 172 5.38 4.56 10.43
C VAL A 172 4.95 3.59 11.52
N ARG A 173 3.67 3.59 11.92
CA ARG A 173 3.16 2.64 12.90
C ARG A 173 3.28 1.19 12.44
N LEU A 174 2.96 0.92 11.18
CA LEU A 174 3.06 -0.42 10.60
C LEU A 174 4.50 -0.88 10.42
N ALA A 175 5.42 0.04 10.09
CA ALA A 175 6.85 -0.25 10.05
C ALA A 175 7.37 -0.61 11.47
N GLY A 176 6.98 0.16 12.49
CA GLY A 176 7.31 -0.16 13.88
C GLY A 176 6.76 -1.52 14.33
N ALA A 177 5.54 -1.88 13.91
CA ALA A 177 4.99 -3.22 14.17
C ALA A 177 5.81 -4.32 13.47
N ALA A 178 6.29 -4.06 12.26
CA ALA A 178 7.14 -5.02 11.54
C ALA A 178 8.50 -5.20 12.22
N ASP A 179 9.10 -4.13 12.72
CA ASP A 179 10.39 -4.18 13.42
C ASP A 179 10.31 -4.93 14.77
N GLN A 180 9.15 -4.88 15.44
CA GLN A 180 8.94 -5.46 16.77
C GLN A 180 8.25 -6.83 16.73
N ALA A 181 7.77 -7.28 15.58
CA ALA A 181 7.03 -8.54 15.42
C ALA A 181 7.80 -9.78 15.91
N GLU A 182 9.14 -9.77 15.80
CA GLU A 182 9.98 -10.82 16.36
C GLU A 182 10.14 -10.61 17.89
N GLY A 183 9.34 -11.32 18.66
CA GLY A 183 9.37 -11.26 20.14
C GLY A 183 8.18 -10.55 20.78
N ASP A 184 7.31 -9.91 20.02
CA ASP A 184 6.06 -9.31 20.50
C ASP A 184 4.86 -9.81 19.68
N GLU A 185 4.08 -10.70 20.28
CA GLU A 185 2.91 -11.31 19.64
C GLU A 185 1.81 -10.28 19.29
N GLN A 186 1.67 -9.22 20.08
CA GLN A 186 0.73 -8.14 19.81
C GLN A 186 1.13 -7.36 18.55
N GLU A 187 2.41 -7.05 18.40
CA GLU A 187 2.96 -6.37 17.23
C GLU A 187 2.91 -7.25 15.97
N GLU A 188 3.18 -8.56 16.12
CA GLU A 188 3.04 -9.51 15.01
C GLU A 188 1.59 -9.56 14.50
N ARG A 189 0.61 -9.65 15.42
CA ARG A 189 -0.82 -9.64 15.08
C ARG A 189 -1.26 -8.32 14.45
N LEU A 190 -0.78 -7.18 15.00
CA LEU A 190 -1.08 -5.87 14.44
C LEU A 190 -0.45 -5.72 13.04
N ARG A 191 0.81 -6.12 12.86
CA ARG A 191 1.46 -6.16 11.55
C ARG A 191 0.65 -6.97 10.55
N ARG A 192 0.16 -8.15 10.98
CA ARG A 192 -0.59 -9.07 10.12
C ARG A 192 -1.86 -8.46 9.56
N ILE A 193 -2.70 -7.85 10.38
CA ILE A 193 -3.96 -7.24 9.94
C ILE A 193 -3.75 -5.82 9.42
N GLY A 194 -2.94 -5.02 10.11
CA GLY A 194 -2.72 -3.62 9.81
C GLY A 194 -2.05 -3.38 8.46
N THR A 195 -1.09 -4.25 8.05
CA THR A 195 -0.45 -4.14 6.74
C THR A 195 -1.45 -4.30 5.60
N ALA A 196 -2.38 -5.25 5.69
CA ALA A 196 -3.42 -5.44 4.67
C ALA A 196 -4.41 -4.26 4.63
N VAL A 197 -4.78 -3.72 5.80
CA VAL A 197 -5.62 -2.53 5.96
C VAL A 197 -4.93 -1.29 5.37
N GLY A 198 -3.69 -1.03 5.76
CA GLY A 198 -2.90 0.11 5.26
C GLY A 198 -2.65 0.02 3.77
N LYS A 199 -2.30 -1.15 3.26
CA LYS A 199 -2.07 -1.38 1.83
C LYS A 199 -3.34 -1.14 1.01
N TYR A 200 -4.49 -1.61 1.49
CA TYR A 200 -5.77 -1.30 0.84
C TYR A 200 -6.02 0.20 0.78
N TRP A 201 -5.97 0.87 1.93
CA TRP A 201 -6.44 2.25 2.06
C TRP A 201 -5.46 3.26 1.48
N VAL A 202 -4.22 3.29 1.95
CA VAL A 202 -3.22 4.29 1.55
C VAL A 202 -2.97 4.25 0.05
N CYS A 203 -2.78 3.04 -0.53
CA CYS A 203 -2.55 2.92 -1.97
C CYS A 203 -3.78 3.34 -2.80
N LYS A 204 -5.00 3.17 -2.26
CA LYS A 204 -6.23 3.56 -2.96
C LYS A 204 -6.48 5.06 -2.90
N ARG A 205 -6.06 5.72 -1.83
CA ARG A 205 -6.18 7.17 -1.66
C ARG A 205 -5.13 7.96 -2.45
N THR A 206 -4.00 7.35 -2.78
CA THR A 206 -2.89 8.01 -3.48
C THR A 206 -3.27 8.59 -4.85
N PRO A 207 -3.92 7.86 -5.78
CA PRO A 207 -4.26 8.41 -7.09
C PRO A 207 -5.14 9.67 -7.04
N PRO A 208 -6.29 9.69 -6.34
CA PRO A 208 -7.11 10.88 -6.27
C PRO A 208 -6.39 12.06 -5.58
N MET A 209 -5.59 11.80 -4.54
CA MET A 209 -4.82 12.85 -3.87
C MET A 209 -3.76 13.46 -4.79
N VAL A 210 -3.02 12.64 -5.55
CA VAL A 210 -2.01 13.14 -6.49
C VAL A 210 -2.65 13.90 -7.64
N ALA A 211 -3.82 13.49 -8.11
CA ALA A 211 -4.58 14.19 -9.14
C ALA A 211 -5.03 15.59 -8.66
N GLU A 212 -5.54 15.69 -7.43
CA GLU A 212 -5.93 16.97 -6.83
C GLU A 212 -4.70 17.89 -6.63
N ALA A 213 -3.60 17.34 -6.13
CA ALA A 213 -2.36 18.09 -5.98
C ALA A 213 -1.83 18.61 -7.31
N LEU A 214 -1.94 17.83 -8.41
CA LEU A 214 -1.59 18.25 -9.76
C LEU A 214 -2.47 19.42 -10.20
N GLU A 215 -3.78 19.36 -9.95
CA GLU A 215 -4.73 20.43 -10.28
C GLU A 215 -4.38 21.75 -9.59
N CYS A 216 -3.87 21.72 -8.36
CA CYS A 216 -3.40 22.91 -7.65
C CYS A 216 -2.31 23.70 -8.40
N LEU A 217 -1.55 23.05 -9.29
CA LEU A 217 -0.53 23.71 -10.14
C LEU A 217 -1.11 24.26 -11.45
N GLY A 218 -2.36 23.98 -11.76
CA GLY A 218 -2.96 24.32 -13.05
C GLY A 218 -2.21 23.69 -14.22
N GLY A 219 -2.07 24.41 -15.34
CA GLY A 219 -1.36 23.91 -16.52
C GLY A 219 0.09 23.48 -16.25
N ASN A 220 0.75 24.10 -15.27
CA ASN A 220 2.11 23.72 -14.87
C ASN A 220 2.19 22.32 -14.24
N GLY A 221 1.09 21.83 -13.65
CA GLY A 221 1.00 20.47 -13.13
C GLY A 221 0.80 19.42 -14.22
N TYR A 222 0.34 19.81 -15.41
CA TYR A 222 -0.06 18.91 -16.49
C TYR A 222 1.01 18.71 -17.58
N VAL A 223 2.05 19.54 -17.61
CA VAL A 223 3.13 19.44 -18.58
C VAL A 223 4.28 18.57 -18.07
N GLU A 224 4.96 17.86 -19.00
CA GLU A 224 6.00 16.87 -18.66
C GLU A 224 7.28 17.48 -18.06
N GLU A 225 7.48 18.82 -18.16
CA GLU A 225 8.56 19.54 -17.48
C GLU A 225 8.38 19.57 -15.96
N SER A 226 7.14 19.35 -15.48
CA SER A 226 6.81 19.19 -14.09
C SER A 226 6.95 17.72 -13.66
N VAL A 227 7.24 17.49 -12.37
CA VAL A 227 7.25 16.13 -11.80
C VAL A 227 5.84 15.55 -11.63
N MET A 228 4.80 16.38 -11.64
CA MET A 228 3.43 15.97 -11.31
C MET A 228 2.84 14.92 -12.26
N PRO A 229 3.00 15.00 -13.61
CA PRO A 229 2.54 13.95 -14.50
C PRO A 229 3.17 12.58 -14.19
N ARG A 230 4.46 12.57 -13.82
CA ARG A 230 5.14 11.34 -13.40
C ARG A 230 4.55 10.81 -12.11
N LEU A 231 4.35 11.63 -11.08
CA LEU A 231 3.75 11.21 -9.80
C LEU A 231 2.35 10.62 -10.03
N LEU A 232 1.54 11.24 -10.89
CA LEU A 232 0.21 10.74 -11.23
C LEU A 232 0.27 9.37 -11.91
N ARG A 233 1.21 9.15 -12.83
CA ARG A 233 1.37 7.85 -13.50
C ARG A 233 1.91 6.75 -12.57
N GLU A 234 2.70 7.11 -11.56
CA GLU A 234 3.17 6.16 -10.53
C GLU A 234 2.06 5.74 -9.56
N ALA A 235 1.18 6.67 -9.20
CA ALA A 235 0.21 6.54 -8.12
C ALA A 235 -0.71 5.30 -8.18
N PRO A 236 -1.25 4.84 -9.31
CA PRO A 236 -2.15 3.70 -9.37
C PRO A 236 -1.51 2.34 -9.11
N LEU A 237 -0.19 2.20 -9.34
CA LEU A 237 0.49 0.91 -9.38
C LEU A 237 0.41 0.18 -8.03
N ASN A 238 0.64 0.91 -6.94
CA ASN A 238 0.66 0.32 -5.60
C ASN A 238 -0.69 -0.25 -5.15
N SER A 239 -1.81 0.16 -5.75
CA SER A 239 -3.11 -0.46 -5.48
C SER A 239 -3.40 -1.69 -6.35
N ILE A 240 -2.51 -2.03 -7.29
CA ILE A 240 -2.65 -3.14 -8.26
C ILE A 240 -1.79 -4.33 -7.87
N TRP A 241 -0.47 -4.15 -7.78
CA TRP A 241 0.47 -5.23 -7.48
C TRP A 241 0.46 -5.63 -6.00
N GLU A 242 1.09 -6.74 -5.63
CA GLU A 242 1.13 -7.29 -4.26
C GLU A 242 -0.27 -7.55 -3.65
N GLY A 243 -1.22 -7.80 -4.52
CA GLY A 243 -2.63 -7.93 -4.20
C GLY A 243 -3.41 -6.63 -4.43
N SER A 244 -4.40 -6.72 -5.30
CA SER A 244 -5.31 -5.60 -5.54
C SER A 244 -6.19 -5.27 -4.33
N GLY A 245 -6.96 -4.17 -4.42
CA GLY A 245 -7.83 -3.75 -3.32
C GLY A 245 -8.77 -4.85 -2.81
N ASN A 246 -9.39 -5.64 -3.71
CA ASN A 246 -10.25 -6.76 -3.29
C ASN A 246 -9.45 -7.85 -2.57
N VAL A 247 -8.26 -8.18 -3.08
CA VAL A 247 -7.41 -9.21 -2.48
C VAL A 247 -7.02 -8.84 -1.04
N ASN A 248 -6.62 -7.58 -0.82
CA ASN A 248 -6.28 -7.11 0.53
C ASN A 248 -7.51 -7.06 1.45
N ALA A 249 -8.66 -6.57 0.96
CA ALA A 249 -9.88 -6.54 1.75
C ALA A 249 -10.34 -7.94 2.18
N LEU A 250 -10.29 -8.91 1.27
CA LEU A 250 -10.60 -10.31 1.58
C LEU A 250 -9.54 -10.96 2.49
N ASP A 251 -8.28 -10.55 2.40
CA ASP A 251 -7.22 -11.03 3.28
C ASP A 251 -7.42 -10.55 4.73
N VAL A 252 -7.88 -9.31 4.94
CA VAL A 252 -8.29 -8.81 6.27
C VAL A 252 -9.38 -9.69 6.87
N LEU A 253 -10.44 -9.98 6.10
CA LEU A 253 -11.52 -10.86 6.59
C LEU A 253 -11.02 -12.28 6.89
N ARG A 254 -10.12 -12.80 6.07
CA ARG A 254 -9.51 -14.12 6.30
C ARG A 254 -8.67 -14.13 7.56
N ALA A 255 -7.86 -13.11 7.81
CA ALA A 255 -7.09 -12.97 9.03
C ALA A 255 -8.01 -12.92 10.25
N ALA A 256 -9.03 -12.05 10.22
CA ALA A 256 -10.01 -11.93 11.30
C ALA A 256 -10.73 -13.24 11.62
N ALA A 257 -11.04 -14.07 10.60
CA ALA A 257 -11.77 -15.33 10.78
C ALA A 257 -10.89 -16.52 11.20
N LYS A 258 -9.60 -16.52 10.86
CA LYS A 258 -8.74 -17.71 10.98
C LYS A 258 -7.57 -17.55 11.94
N GLU A 259 -7.18 -16.34 12.27
CA GLU A 259 -6.00 -16.06 13.08
C GLU A 259 -6.44 -15.45 14.43
N PRO A 260 -6.36 -16.22 15.52
CA PRO A 260 -6.80 -15.75 16.85
C PRO A 260 -6.04 -14.49 17.29
N GLY A 261 -6.75 -13.53 17.88
CA GLY A 261 -6.16 -12.34 18.49
C GLY A 261 -5.80 -11.19 17.52
N VAL A 262 -5.90 -11.37 16.17
CA VAL A 262 -5.58 -10.27 15.25
C VAL A 262 -6.58 -9.11 15.33
N VAL A 263 -7.86 -9.42 15.59
CA VAL A 263 -8.91 -8.41 15.81
C VAL A 263 -8.71 -7.74 17.16
N ASP A 264 -8.33 -8.50 18.19
CA ASP A 264 -8.04 -7.95 19.52
C ASP A 264 -6.82 -7.03 19.47
N ALA A 265 -5.78 -7.38 18.69
CA ALA A 265 -4.62 -6.55 18.47
C ALA A 265 -4.99 -5.20 17.81
N LEU A 266 -5.87 -5.23 16.80
CA LEU A 266 -6.38 -4.01 16.18
C LEU A 266 -7.12 -3.13 17.19
N PHE A 267 -8.07 -3.70 17.94
CA PHE A 267 -8.83 -2.93 18.92
C PHE A 267 -8.00 -2.50 20.14
N GLY A 268 -6.95 -3.26 20.48
CA GLY A 268 -5.96 -2.87 21.48
C GLY A 268 -5.19 -1.61 21.06
N GLU A 269 -4.78 -1.54 19.79
CA GLU A 269 -4.13 -0.34 19.22
C GLU A 269 -5.10 0.85 19.21
N LEU A 270 -6.34 0.66 18.76
CA LEU A 270 -7.36 1.72 18.75
C LEU A 270 -7.71 2.21 20.15
N GLY A 271 -7.73 1.32 21.12
CA GLY A 271 -8.03 1.62 22.53
C GLY A 271 -7.03 2.57 23.20
N GLN A 272 -5.81 2.68 22.64
CA GLN A 272 -4.82 3.63 23.17
C GLN A 272 -5.20 5.11 22.98
N ALA A 273 -6.16 5.42 22.10
CA ALA A 273 -6.69 6.75 21.88
C ALA A 273 -8.08 6.96 22.53
N ALA A 274 -8.59 5.96 23.25
CA ALA A 274 -9.94 6.04 23.83
C ALA A 274 -10.13 7.25 24.74
N GLY A 275 -11.24 7.97 24.57
CA GLY A 275 -11.55 9.21 25.29
C GLY A 275 -10.83 10.45 24.77
N GLY A 276 -9.97 10.33 23.76
CA GLY A 276 -9.24 11.45 23.16
C GLY A 276 -10.09 12.29 22.21
N ASP A 277 -11.00 11.64 21.48
CA ASP A 277 -11.96 12.33 20.61
C ASP A 277 -13.25 11.50 20.50
N ARG A 278 -14.39 12.11 20.77
CA ARG A 278 -15.70 11.43 20.77
C ARG A 278 -16.06 10.86 19.40
N ARG A 279 -15.71 11.55 18.30
CA ARG A 279 -15.99 11.09 16.92
C ARG A 279 -15.23 9.83 16.61
N LEU A 280 -13.99 9.71 17.11
CA LEU A 280 -13.20 8.49 17.02
C LEU A 280 -13.81 7.35 17.84
N ASP A 281 -14.22 7.63 19.10
CA ASP A 281 -14.83 6.62 19.97
C ASP A 281 -16.15 6.09 19.36
N ASP A 282 -16.99 6.98 18.84
CA ASP A 282 -18.23 6.62 18.16
C ASP A 282 -17.96 5.75 16.90
N HIS A 283 -16.95 6.12 16.11
CA HIS A 283 -16.53 5.38 14.91
C HIS A 283 -16.00 3.98 15.26
N VAL A 284 -15.15 3.86 16.27
CA VAL A 284 -14.62 2.57 16.74
C VAL A 284 -15.74 1.69 17.30
N GLY A 285 -16.69 2.28 18.03
CA GLY A 285 -17.87 1.58 18.50
C GLY A 285 -18.77 1.04 17.39
N ALA A 286 -18.96 1.83 16.32
CA ALA A 286 -19.69 1.41 15.14
C ALA A 286 -18.97 0.30 14.37
N LEU A 287 -17.65 0.43 14.19
CA LEU A 287 -16.83 -0.61 13.54
C LEU A 287 -16.93 -1.95 14.26
N ARG A 288 -16.88 -1.96 15.60
CA ARG A 288 -17.02 -3.18 16.40
C ARG A 288 -18.36 -3.87 16.13
N LYS A 289 -19.46 -3.10 16.18
CA LYS A 289 -20.80 -3.62 15.88
C LYS A 289 -20.93 -4.17 14.45
N GLU A 290 -20.31 -3.50 13.48
CA GLU A 290 -20.32 -3.93 12.07
C GLU A 290 -19.58 -5.27 11.87
N LEU A 291 -18.50 -5.51 12.61
CA LEU A 291 -17.76 -6.79 12.61
C LEU A 291 -18.55 -7.90 13.28
N ASP A 292 -19.20 -7.62 14.43
CA ASP A 292 -20.01 -8.58 15.16
C ASP A 292 -21.26 -9.02 14.37
N HIS A 293 -21.74 -8.18 13.46
CA HIS A 293 -22.95 -8.44 12.68
C HIS A 293 -22.86 -9.62 11.69
N GLY A 294 -21.67 -10.11 11.38
CA GLY A 294 -21.40 -11.42 10.76
C GLY A 294 -21.97 -11.71 9.36
N THR A 295 -23.01 -10.97 8.90
CA THR A 295 -23.67 -11.20 7.62
C THR A 295 -23.04 -10.37 6.49
N ASP A 296 -22.99 -10.95 5.28
CA ASP A 296 -22.51 -10.29 4.06
C ASP A 296 -21.12 -9.65 4.18
N LEU A 297 -20.24 -10.19 5.04
CA LEU A 297 -18.92 -9.64 5.31
C LEU A 297 -18.09 -9.48 4.03
N GLU A 298 -18.13 -10.46 3.14
CA GLU A 298 -17.38 -10.39 1.87
C GLU A 298 -17.87 -9.24 0.99
N TYR A 299 -19.17 -9.04 0.88
CA TYR A 299 -19.75 -7.91 0.13
C TYR A 299 -19.37 -6.56 0.75
N ARG A 300 -19.33 -6.49 2.08
CA ARG A 300 -19.00 -5.28 2.85
C ARG A 300 -17.50 -5.10 3.12
N ALA A 301 -16.64 -6.03 2.66
CA ALA A 301 -15.23 -6.07 3.01
C ALA A 301 -14.51 -4.73 2.83
N ARG A 302 -14.72 -4.04 1.71
CA ARG A 302 -14.09 -2.75 1.43
C ARG A 302 -14.52 -1.67 2.43
N ARG A 303 -15.79 -1.60 2.78
CA ARG A 303 -16.33 -0.65 3.76
C ARG A 303 -15.75 -0.89 5.14
N LEU A 304 -15.66 -2.15 5.55
CA LEU A 304 -15.07 -2.54 6.84
C LEU A 304 -13.58 -2.17 6.92
N VAL A 305 -12.82 -2.47 5.88
CA VAL A 305 -11.39 -2.17 5.83
C VAL A 305 -11.12 -0.66 5.77
N GLU A 306 -11.95 0.11 5.06
CA GLU A 306 -11.92 1.57 5.08
C GLU A 306 -12.16 2.11 6.50
N ALA A 307 -13.20 1.60 7.18
CA ALA A 307 -13.49 2.01 8.56
C ALA A 307 -12.34 1.67 9.53
N MET A 308 -11.70 0.49 9.38
CA MET A 308 -10.50 0.12 10.15
C MET A 308 -9.33 1.07 9.88
N ALA A 309 -9.09 1.43 8.62
CA ALA A 309 -8.01 2.34 8.25
C ALA A 309 -8.22 3.73 8.82
N LEU A 310 -9.42 4.28 8.69
CA LEU A 310 -9.77 5.59 9.24
C LEU A 310 -9.69 5.60 10.77
N ALA A 311 -10.11 4.53 11.45
CA ALA A 311 -9.96 4.38 12.88
C ALA A 311 -8.47 4.38 13.30
N LEU A 312 -7.62 3.61 12.61
CA LEU A 312 -6.17 3.57 12.88
C LEU A 312 -5.53 4.94 12.65
N GLN A 313 -5.82 5.59 11.53
CA GLN A 313 -5.30 6.92 11.23
C GLN A 313 -5.78 7.94 12.29
N GLY A 314 -7.06 7.95 12.62
CA GLY A 314 -7.63 8.82 13.66
C GLY A 314 -6.98 8.59 15.04
N SER A 315 -6.81 7.31 15.43
CA SER A 315 -6.13 6.95 16.69
C SER A 315 -4.70 7.51 16.76
N LEU A 316 -3.93 7.34 15.68
CA LEU A 316 -2.55 7.83 15.61
C LEU A 316 -2.48 9.36 15.64
N LEU A 317 -3.35 10.04 14.90
CA LEU A 317 -3.38 11.50 14.89
C LEU A 317 -3.83 12.09 16.23
N VAL A 318 -4.83 11.50 16.90
CA VAL A 318 -5.26 11.92 18.25
C VAL A 318 -4.13 11.81 19.27
N ARG A 319 -3.29 10.76 19.15
CA ARG A 319 -2.20 10.49 20.10
C ARG A 319 -0.94 11.32 19.83
N PHE A 320 -0.63 11.61 18.58
CA PHE A 320 0.71 12.06 18.19
C PHE A 320 0.75 13.35 17.36
N ALA A 321 -0.37 13.76 16.75
CA ALA A 321 -0.41 14.99 15.97
C ALA A 321 -0.82 16.20 16.82
N PRO A 322 -0.53 17.43 16.35
CA PRO A 322 -1.12 18.64 16.95
C PRO A 322 -2.65 18.60 16.91
N THR A 323 -3.29 19.23 17.90
CA THR A 323 -4.76 19.26 18.07
C THR A 323 -5.47 19.70 16.79
N ALA A 324 -4.96 20.74 16.10
CA ALA A 324 -5.58 21.23 14.86
C ALA A 324 -5.65 20.16 13.76
N VAL A 325 -4.63 19.29 13.64
CA VAL A 325 -4.60 18.19 12.68
C VAL A 325 -5.55 17.07 13.09
N ALA A 326 -5.48 16.65 14.36
CA ALA A 326 -6.34 15.60 14.90
C ALA A 326 -7.83 15.98 14.82
N ASP A 327 -8.18 17.20 15.22
CA ASP A 327 -9.56 17.72 15.18
C ASP A 327 -10.08 17.79 13.74
N ALA A 328 -9.31 18.37 12.82
CA ALA A 328 -9.70 18.47 11.40
C ALA A 328 -9.90 17.08 10.75
N PHE A 329 -9.04 16.10 11.06
CA PHE A 329 -9.19 14.74 10.57
C PHE A 329 -10.45 14.07 11.15
N CYS A 330 -10.65 14.14 12.47
CA CYS A 330 -11.80 13.54 13.12
C CYS A 330 -13.12 14.18 12.64
N ALA A 331 -13.17 15.52 12.46
CA ALA A 331 -14.35 16.20 11.92
C ALA A 331 -14.69 15.73 10.50
N SER A 332 -13.72 15.78 9.60
CA SER A 332 -13.96 15.53 8.18
C SER A 332 -14.07 14.05 7.82
N ARG A 333 -13.33 13.14 8.49
CA ARG A 333 -13.26 11.72 8.14
C ARG A 333 -14.12 10.80 9.03
N LEU A 334 -14.33 11.17 10.29
CA LEU A 334 -15.06 10.35 11.26
C LEU A 334 -16.40 10.97 11.66
N GLY A 335 -16.48 12.30 11.74
CA GLY A 335 -17.70 13.03 12.09
C GLY A 335 -18.73 13.17 10.97
N GLY A 336 -18.35 12.87 9.73
CA GLY A 336 -19.24 12.95 8.57
C GLY A 336 -19.45 14.37 8.03
N ASP A 337 -18.66 15.35 8.49
CA ASP A 337 -18.76 16.75 8.06
C ASP A 337 -17.93 17.05 6.79
N GLY A 338 -17.27 16.05 6.22
CA GLY A 338 -16.53 16.14 4.97
C GLY A 338 -17.35 15.73 3.76
N GLY A 339 -16.99 16.25 2.57
CA GLY A 339 -17.53 15.81 1.29
C GLY A 339 -16.75 14.65 0.67
N HIS A 340 -17.07 14.32 -0.59
CA HIS A 340 -16.39 13.23 -1.32
C HIS A 340 -15.14 13.70 -2.06
N ALA A 341 -15.06 14.98 -2.43
CA ALA A 341 -13.89 15.60 -3.05
C ALA A 341 -12.95 16.18 -1.99
N PHE A 342 -11.69 16.37 -2.35
CA PHE A 342 -10.78 17.15 -1.51
C PHE A 342 -11.20 18.64 -1.48
N GLY A 343 -10.78 19.37 -0.44
CA GLY A 343 -11.14 20.76 -0.25
C GLY A 343 -12.55 20.99 0.31
N THR A 344 -13.09 19.98 0.97
CA THR A 344 -14.42 20.03 1.59
C THR A 344 -14.36 19.91 3.12
N LEU A 345 -13.28 20.41 3.71
CA LEU A 345 -13.17 20.48 5.18
C LEU A 345 -14.27 21.36 5.75
N PRO A 346 -14.84 20.98 6.94
CA PRO A 346 -15.89 21.73 7.57
C PRO A 346 -15.44 23.13 8.02
N SER A 347 -16.41 24.01 8.22
CA SER A 347 -16.15 25.35 8.76
C SER A 347 -15.51 25.25 10.15
N GLY A 348 -14.54 26.14 10.42
CA GLY A 348 -13.85 26.20 11.71
C GLY A 348 -12.52 25.39 11.76
N VAL A 349 -12.19 24.64 10.71
CA VAL A 349 -10.86 24.01 10.62
C VAL A 349 -9.77 25.08 10.49
N ASP A 350 -8.74 25.01 11.33
CA ASP A 350 -7.56 25.88 11.25
C ASP A 350 -6.62 25.40 10.14
N CYS A 351 -6.98 25.76 8.89
CA CYS A 351 -6.17 25.43 7.72
C CYS A 351 -4.75 26.02 7.81
N SER A 352 -4.57 27.16 8.49
CA SER A 352 -3.25 27.79 8.64
C SER A 352 -2.31 26.90 9.46
N ALA A 353 -2.76 26.46 10.63
CA ALA A 353 -1.98 25.57 11.50
C ALA A 353 -1.63 24.25 10.80
N VAL A 354 -2.58 23.65 10.06
CA VAL A 354 -2.34 22.44 9.28
C VAL A 354 -1.29 22.66 8.19
N LEU A 355 -1.36 23.79 7.46
CA LEU A 355 -0.43 24.11 6.38
C LEU A 355 0.96 24.53 6.87
N GLU A 356 1.05 25.19 8.01
CA GLU A 356 2.35 25.50 8.64
C GLU A 356 3.10 24.21 9.00
N ARG A 357 2.40 23.25 9.61
CA ARG A 357 2.96 21.94 9.93
C ARG A 357 3.35 21.14 8.67
N ALA A 358 2.56 21.17 7.63
CA ALA A 358 2.81 20.43 6.38
C ALA A 358 3.92 21.05 5.54
N ALA A 359 4.28 22.30 5.79
CA ALA A 359 5.30 23.01 5.02
C ALA A 359 6.64 22.29 5.09
N PRO A 360 7.35 22.12 3.95
CA PRO A 360 8.75 21.75 4.01
C PRO A 360 9.51 22.84 4.77
N GLY A 361 10.32 22.44 5.74
CA GLY A 361 11.26 23.35 6.36
C GLY A 361 12.16 23.97 5.27
N LEU A 362 12.14 25.29 5.19
CA LEU A 362 13.04 26.04 4.34
C LEU A 362 14.38 26.21 5.07
#